data_957be5ce523ade9aeb8cbbe37b497906
#
_entry.id   957be5ce523ade9aeb8cbbe37b497906
#
_cell.length_a   1.000
_cell.length_b   1.000
_cell.length_c   1.000
_cell.angle_alpha   90.00
_cell.angle_beta   90.00
_cell.angle_gamma   90.00
#
_symmetry.space_group_name_H-M   'P 1'
#
loop_
_entity.id
_entity.type
_entity.pdbx_description
1 polymer ?
#
loop_
_entity_poly.entity_id
_entity_poly.type
_entity_poly.pdbx_seq_one_letter_code
_entity_poly.pdbx_strand_id
1 'polypeptide(L)'
;MLTKPNLPALGRLLFTSGVSSRMEIDNQFASDISNLIRLYVDGDWGDLSADDWEANIIACHNKAGGRLMGAYKTYDQTRIWIITDGYSRQDLGPDYCYTTVLFPEEY
;
A
#
# COMPACT_ATOMS: atom_id res chain seq x y z
N MET A 1 23.02 -8.82 6.31
CA MET A 1 21.62 -8.80 5.88
C MET A 1 20.95 -7.56 6.42
N LEU A 2 20.31 -6.82 5.54
CA LEU A 2 19.62 -5.62 5.97
C LEU A 2 18.36 -5.98 6.75
N THR A 3 18.21 -5.35 7.90
CA THR A 3 17.00 -5.53 8.71
C THR A 3 15.86 -4.76 8.04
N LYS A 4 14.71 -5.38 7.89
CA LYS A 4 13.53 -4.67 7.41
C LYS A 4 13.17 -3.58 8.41
N PRO A 5 12.76 -2.37 7.94
CA PRO A 5 12.27 -1.37 8.86
C PRO A 5 11.00 -1.89 9.53
N ASN A 6 10.70 -1.37 10.72
CA ASN A 6 9.42 -1.63 11.36
C ASN A 6 8.33 -1.02 10.50
N LEU A 7 7.51 -1.87 9.87
CA LEU A 7 6.43 -1.40 9.04
C LEU A 7 5.24 -1.01 9.90
N PRO A 8 4.60 0.10 9.58
CA PRO A 8 3.41 0.50 10.31
C PRO A 8 2.27 -0.48 10.05
N ALA A 9 1.33 -0.57 10.97
CA ALA A 9 0.11 -1.31 10.72
C ALA A 9 -0.67 -0.63 9.59
N LEU A 10 -1.40 -1.43 8.79
CA LEU A 10 -2.18 -0.90 7.67
C LEU A 10 -3.35 -0.02 8.11
N GLY A 11 -3.77 -0.15 9.38
CA GLY A 11 -4.97 0.50 9.84
C GLY A 11 -6.20 -0.07 9.15
N ARG A 12 -7.12 0.80 8.77
CA ARG A 12 -8.30 0.36 8.01
C ARG A 12 -7.89 0.10 6.57
N LEU A 13 -8.29 -1.04 6.03
CA LEU A 13 -8.01 -1.41 4.64
C LEU A 13 -9.23 -1.06 3.79
N LEU A 14 -9.02 -0.19 2.80
CA LEU A 14 -10.06 0.33 1.94
C LEU A 14 -9.76 -0.01 0.49
N PHE A 15 -10.80 -0.29 -0.27
CA PHE A 15 -10.72 -0.48 -1.71
C PHE A 15 -11.59 0.58 -2.38
N THR A 16 -11.08 1.21 -3.43
CA THR A 16 -11.93 2.10 -4.22
C THR A 16 -13.06 1.29 -4.87
N SER A 17 -14.13 1.98 -5.26
CA SER A 17 -15.27 1.30 -5.90
C SER A 17 -14.84 0.59 -7.18
N GLY A 18 -13.91 1.17 -7.94
CA GLY A 18 -13.40 0.54 -9.16
C GLY A 18 -12.65 -0.75 -8.88
N VAL A 19 -11.76 -0.74 -7.90
CA VAL A 19 -11.00 -1.95 -7.52
C VAL A 19 -11.96 -3.01 -6.95
N SER A 20 -12.86 -2.60 -6.06
CA SER A 20 -13.83 -3.51 -5.45
C SER A 20 -14.73 -4.16 -6.50
N SER A 21 -15.25 -3.38 -7.43
CA SER A 21 -16.12 -3.91 -8.50
C SER A 21 -15.38 -4.92 -9.37
N ARG A 22 -14.12 -4.64 -9.71
CA ARG A 22 -13.36 -5.57 -10.52
C ARG A 22 -13.01 -6.86 -9.78
N MET A 23 -12.73 -6.77 -8.48
CA MET A 23 -12.48 -7.95 -7.65
C MET A 23 -13.67 -8.90 -7.63
N GLU A 24 -14.90 -8.37 -7.71
CA GLU A 24 -16.10 -9.18 -7.70
C GLU A 24 -16.30 -9.99 -8.97
N ILE A 25 -15.80 -9.50 -10.11
CA ILE A 25 -16.04 -10.12 -11.42
C ILE A 25 -14.80 -10.83 -12.01
N ASP A 26 -13.63 -10.66 -11.39
CA ASP A 26 -12.37 -11.19 -11.91
C ASP A 26 -11.60 -11.84 -10.76
N ASN A 27 -11.67 -13.18 -10.69
CA ASN A 27 -11.05 -13.93 -9.61
C ASN A 27 -9.52 -13.84 -9.63
N GLN A 28 -8.90 -13.78 -10.82
CA GLN A 28 -7.46 -13.64 -10.92
C GLN A 28 -7.01 -12.27 -10.41
N PHE A 29 -7.75 -11.23 -10.78
CA PHE A 29 -7.48 -9.90 -10.29
C PHE A 29 -7.60 -9.84 -8.76
N ALA A 30 -8.65 -10.42 -8.20
CA ALA A 30 -8.85 -10.45 -6.74
C ALA A 30 -7.69 -11.18 -6.04
N SER A 31 -7.23 -12.30 -6.60
CA SER A 31 -6.10 -13.04 -6.09
C SER A 31 -4.81 -12.22 -6.16
N ASP A 32 -4.60 -11.51 -7.26
CA ASP A 32 -3.44 -10.63 -7.41
C ASP A 32 -3.46 -9.51 -6.37
N ILE A 33 -4.62 -8.89 -6.14
CA ILE A 33 -4.74 -7.83 -5.13
C ILE A 33 -4.33 -8.35 -3.75
N SER A 34 -4.78 -9.55 -3.37
CA SER A 34 -4.39 -10.14 -2.09
C SER A 34 -2.87 -10.34 -1.99
N ASN A 35 -2.24 -10.79 -3.07
CA ASN A 35 -0.79 -10.97 -3.12
C ASN A 35 -0.05 -9.65 -3.04
N LEU A 36 -0.56 -8.61 -3.70
CA LEU A 36 0.07 -7.28 -3.67
C LEU A 36 0.01 -6.67 -2.27
N ILE A 37 -1.10 -6.85 -1.56
CA ILE A 37 -1.22 -6.40 -0.17
C ILE A 37 -0.18 -7.11 0.69
N ARG A 38 0.05 -8.40 0.48
CA ARG A 38 1.06 -9.17 1.21
C ARG A 38 2.46 -8.62 0.94
N LEU A 39 2.80 -8.34 -0.32
CA LEU A 39 4.09 -7.74 -0.66
C LEU A 39 4.25 -6.39 0.03
N TYR A 40 3.22 -5.57 0.00
CA TYR A 40 3.24 -4.25 0.61
C TYR A 40 3.52 -4.33 2.12
N VAL A 41 2.83 -5.25 2.81
CA VAL A 41 3.03 -5.47 4.25
C VAL A 41 4.45 -5.94 4.54
N ASP A 42 5.03 -6.73 3.64
CA ASP A 42 6.40 -7.24 3.81
C ASP A 42 7.48 -6.23 3.43
N GLY A 43 7.09 -5.04 2.97
CA GLY A 43 8.04 -4.00 2.61
C GLY A 43 8.54 -4.08 1.17
N ASP A 44 7.88 -4.87 0.33
CA ASP A 44 8.14 -4.88 -1.10
C ASP A 44 7.14 -3.94 -1.78
N TRP A 45 7.63 -2.75 -2.12
CA TRP A 45 6.78 -1.68 -2.64
C TRP A 45 6.70 -1.66 -4.17
N GLY A 46 7.17 -2.70 -4.82
CA GLY A 46 6.96 -2.92 -6.25
C GLY A 46 7.78 -1.99 -7.15
N ASP A 47 7.10 -1.36 -8.09
CA ASP A 47 7.69 -0.60 -9.19
C ASP A 47 7.96 0.87 -8.86
N LEU A 48 8.14 1.21 -7.61
CA LEU A 48 8.50 2.58 -7.23
C LEU A 48 9.89 2.95 -7.73
N SER A 49 10.09 4.24 -7.99
CA SER A 49 11.44 4.77 -8.22
C SER A 49 12.32 4.57 -6.98
N ALA A 50 13.64 4.61 -7.16
CA ALA A 50 14.57 4.50 -6.04
C ALA A 50 14.32 5.61 -5.01
N ASP A 51 14.04 6.82 -5.46
CA ASP A 51 13.77 7.96 -4.58
C ASP A 51 12.49 7.74 -3.75
N ASP A 52 11.44 7.22 -4.37
CA ASP A 52 10.18 6.94 -3.67
C ASP A 52 10.34 5.78 -2.69
N TRP A 53 11.13 4.77 -3.06
CA TRP A 53 11.44 3.65 -2.19
C TRP A 53 12.18 4.14 -0.93
N GLU A 54 13.18 5.01 -1.12
CA GLU A 54 13.92 5.60 -0.02
C GLU A 54 13.02 6.46 0.87
N ALA A 55 12.11 7.23 0.25
CA ALA A 55 11.16 8.04 1.00
C ALA A 55 10.29 7.16 1.92
N ASN A 56 9.88 5.99 1.46
CA ASN A 56 9.14 5.04 2.28
C ASN A 56 9.99 4.55 3.47
N ILE A 57 11.26 4.24 3.25
CA ILE A 57 12.17 3.80 4.32
C ILE A 57 12.30 4.89 5.37
N ILE A 58 12.50 6.13 4.95
CA ILE A 58 12.59 7.27 5.86
C ILE A 58 11.29 7.42 6.65
N ALA A 59 10.14 7.31 5.99
CA ALA A 59 8.85 7.42 6.64
C ALA A 59 8.64 6.32 7.69
N CYS A 60 9.11 5.11 7.44
CA CYS A 60 9.00 4.00 8.38
C CYS A 60 9.84 4.22 9.64
N HIS A 61 11.01 4.86 9.49
CA HIS A 61 11.93 5.10 10.61
C HIS A 61 11.67 6.40 11.33
N ASN A 62 11.02 7.34 10.68
CA ASN A 62 10.80 8.67 11.20
C ASN A 62 9.35 8.86 11.60
N LYS A 63 9.10 8.90 12.90
CA LYS A 63 7.74 9.07 13.43
C LYS A 63 7.10 10.43 13.08
N ALA A 64 7.86 11.34 12.49
CA ALA A 64 7.29 12.59 11.98
C ALA A 64 6.30 12.35 10.84
N GLY A 65 6.25 11.12 10.39
CA GLY A 65 5.17 10.71 9.55
C GLY A 65 5.36 10.92 8.08
N GLY A 66 4.38 10.59 7.40
CA GLY A 66 4.33 10.67 5.97
C GLY A 66 3.38 9.65 5.43
N ARG A 67 3.42 9.53 4.15
CA ARG A 67 2.64 8.59 3.39
C ARG A 67 3.55 7.45 2.95
N LEU A 68 3.06 6.23 3.06
CA LEU A 68 3.69 5.07 2.44
C LEU A 68 2.96 4.77 1.14
N MET A 69 3.70 4.29 0.15
CA MET A 69 3.11 3.97 -1.14
C MET A 69 3.78 2.74 -1.76
N GLY A 70 2.99 1.89 -2.38
CA GLY A 70 3.45 0.82 -3.24
C GLY A 70 2.83 0.95 -4.62
N ALA A 71 3.55 0.55 -5.67
CA ALA A 71 3.08 0.59 -7.04
C ALA A 71 3.34 -0.77 -7.69
N TYR A 72 2.30 -1.35 -8.27
CA TYR A 72 2.34 -2.73 -8.75
C TYR A 72 1.61 -2.88 -10.07
N LYS A 73 1.70 -4.07 -10.64
CA LYS A 73 0.91 -4.47 -11.80
C LYS A 73 0.30 -5.84 -11.54
N THR A 74 -0.91 -6.02 -12.02
CA THR A 74 -1.59 -7.31 -11.99
C THR A 74 -1.19 -8.17 -13.19
N TYR A 75 -1.80 -9.36 -13.30
CA TYR A 75 -1.50 -10.33 -14.36
C TYR A 75 -1.68 -9.76 -15.77
N ASP A 76 -2.59 -8.80 -15.95
CA ASP A 76 -2.88 -8.17 -17.24
C ASP A 76 -2.25 -6.78 -17.37
N GLN A 77 -1.25 -6.49 -16.55
CA GLN A 77 -0.51 -5.21 -16.54
C GLN A 77 -1.34 -4.03 -16.08
N THR A 78 -2.46 -4.25 -15.41
CA THR A 78 -3.23 -3.18 -14.78
C THR A 78 -2.43 -2.63 -13.61
N ARG A 79 -2.26 -1.32 -13.57
CA ARG A 79 -1.52 -0.67 -12.48
C ARG A 79 -2.38 -0.55 -11.23
N ILE A 80 -1.75 -0.84 -10.09
CA ILE A 80 -2.39 -0.73 -8.77
C ILE A 80 -1.46 0.08 -7.87
N TRP A 81 -2.03 1.04 -7.15
CA TRP A 81 -1.34 1.72 -6.07
C TRP A 81 -1.93 1.28 -4.74
N ILE A 82 -1.06 1.15 -3.74
CA ILE A 82 -1.45 0.92 -2.35
C ILE A 82 -0.84 2.06 -1.55
N ILE A 83 -1.66 2.84 -0.87
CA ILE A 83 -1.23 4.04 -0.16
C ILE A 83 -1.71 3.97 1.28
N THR A 84 -0.78 4.18 2.22
CA THR A 84 -1.12 4.28 3.63
C THR A 84 -0.96 5.73 4.08
N ASP A 85 -2.05 6.28 4.61
CA ASP A 85 -2.09 7.62 5.16
C ASP A 85 -2.29 7.55 6.67
N GLY A 86 -1.80 8.57 7.37
CA GLY A 86 -2.05 8.75 8.78
C GLY A 86 -1.27 7.83 9.70
N TYR A 87 -0.30 7.06 9.18
CA TYR A 87 0.39 6.10 10.04
C TYR A 87 1.19 6.78 11.16
N SER A 88 1.59 8.02 10.98
CA SER A 88 2.28 8.81 12.01
C SER A 88 1.37 9.11 13.21
N ARG A 89 0.09 8.89 13.06
CA ARG A 89 -0.91 9.12 14.10
C ARG A 89 -1.46 7.82 14.66
N GLN A 90 -0.73 6.71 14.52
CA GLN A 90 -1.15 5.41 15.03
C GLN A 90 -1.35 5.42 16.55
N ASP A 91 -0.63 6.30 17.25
CA ASP A 91 -0.79 6.50 18.70
C ASP A 91 -2.20 6.98 19.10
N LEU A 92 -2.94 7.55 18.14
CA LEU A 92 -4.32 8.01 18.37
C LEU A 92 -5.36 6.93 18.08
N GLY A 93 -4.92 5.76 17.61
CA GLY A 93 -5.80 4.62 17.35
C GLY A 93 -5.93 4.27 15.88
N PRO A 94 -6.56 3.13 15.57
CA PRO A 94 -6.63 2.62 14.19
C PRO A 94 -7.45 3.48 13.24
N ASP A 95 -8.35 4.31 13.76
CA ASP A 95 -9.19 5.17 12.90
C ASP A 95 -8.40 6.30 12.24
N TYR A 96 -7.19 6.58 12.72
CA TYR A 96 -6.34 7.64 12.18
C TYR A 96 -5.37 7.13 11.11
N CYS A 97 -5.32 5.83 10.89
CA CYS A 97 -4.46 5.23 9.89
C CYS A 97 -5.32 4.40 8.95
N TYR A 98 -5.14 4.58 7.65
CA TYR A 98 -5.87 3.79 6.67
C TYR A 98 -5.02 3.55 5.44
N THR A 99 -5.26 2.41 4.81
CA THR A 99 -4.58 1.98 3.60
C THR A 99 -5.61 1.80 2.49
N THR A 100 -5.37 2.43 1.36
CA THR A 100 -6.28 2.38 0.22
C THR A 100 -5.62 1.66 -0.94
N VAL A 101 -6.34 0.72 -1.53
CA VAL A 101 -5.97 0.06 -2.79
C VAL A 101 -6.78 0.72 -3.90
N LEU A 102 -6.10 1.24 -4.91
CA LEU A 102 -6.75 2.05 -5.94
C LEU A 102 -6.07 1.89 -7.30
N PHE A 103 -6.81 2.22 -8.35
CA PHE A 103 -6.20 2.47 -9.65
C PHE A 103 -5.58 3.87 -9.65
N PRO A 104 -4.40 4.08 -10.31
CA PRO A 104 -3.77 5.41 -10.32
C PRO A 104 -4.68 6.53 -10.81
N GLU A 105 -5.57 6.26 -11.75
CA GLU A 105 -6.51 7.25 -12.28
C GLU A 105 -7.60 7.66 -11.28
N GLU A 106 -7.73 6.93 -10.18
CA GLU A 106 -8.68 7.26 -9.12
C GLU A 106 -8.07 8.14 -8.04
N TYR A 107 -6.78 8.40 -8.17
CA TYR A 107 -6.07 9.25 -7.19
C TYR A 107 -6.44 10.74 -7.34
#